data_042988fac2cc66883e5158c00b252a0d
#
_entry.id   042988fac2cc66883e5158c00b252a0d
#
_cell.length_a   1.000
_cell.length_b   1.000
_cell.length_c   1.000
_cell.angle_alpha   90.00
_cell.angle_beta   90.00
_cell.angle_gamma   90.00
#
_symmetry.space_group_name_H-M   'P 1'
#
loop_
_entity.id
_entity.type
_entity.pdbx_description
1 polymer ?
#
loop_
_entity_poly.entity_id
_entity_poly.type
_entity_poly.pdbx_seq_one_letter_code
_entity_poly.pdbx_strand_id
1 'polypeptide(L)'
;MNDAATMRSATPQDAGMAVSKLGFAKPVPDSGYRWWYIDGFSECGRFGVTVIAFIGSVFSPYYFRARQRGDCSPTNHVSLNVILYGPEKSRWCMTERGQQALTQRSDALIIGPSQIRATESGLAITVEERTSPWGQRVSGEINVRFNRASQECFQLDQEGHHWWWPLAPIANIEVTMDRPALSWRGPAYVDSNLGTAPVEHGFNAWNWCRGHSSDGDCEIHYDVQLRGGGEKQVSLRIDRDGMIQ
;
A
#
# COMPACT_ATOMS: atom_id res chain seq x y z
N MET A 1 -30.34 13.66 29.73
CA MET A 1 -30.70 12.59 28.82
C MET A 1 -29.42 12.19 28.15
N ASN A 2 -28.83 11.03 28.58
CA ASN A 2 -27.58 10.52 28.08
C ASN A 2 -27.88 9.67 26.84
N ASP A 3 -27.44 10.10 25.67
CA ASP A 3 -27.32 9.22 24.51
C ASP A 3 -25.91 8.67 24.47
N ALA A 4 -25.76 7.45 25.01
CA ALA A 4 -24.57 6.66 24.84
C ALA A 4 -24.58 6.10 23.41
N ALA A 5 -23.75 6.65 22.55
CA ALA A 5 -23.49 6.10 21.22
C ALA A 5 -22.91 4.69 21.38
N THR A 6 -23.73 3.70 21.08
CA THR A 6 -23.38 2.28 21.09
C THR A 6 -22.28 2.04 20.05
N MET A 7 -21.06 1.82 20.51
CA MET A 7 -19.98 1.28 19.68
C MET A 7 -20.46 -0.08 19.11
N ARG A 8 -20.79 -0.14 17.84
CA ARG A 8 -20.98 -1.42 17.14
C ARG A 8 -19.62 -2.07 17.01
N SER A 9 -19.40 -3.15 17.74
CA SER A 9 -18.27 -4.03 17.47
C SER A 9 -18.43 -4.61 16.07
N ALA A 10 -17.38 -4.54 15.25
CA ALA A 10 -17.35 -5.16 13.93
C ALA A 10 -17.70 -6.65 14.07
N THR A 11 -18.63 -7.12 13.25
CA THR A 11 -19.02 -8.54 13.26
C THR A 11 -18.00 -9.35 12.45
N PRO A 12 -17.86 -10.68 12.69
CA PRO A 12 -17.00 -11.55 11.87
C PRO A 12 -17.29 -11.49 10.37
N GLN A 13 -18.52 -11.14 9.99
CA GLN A 13 -18.92 -10.92 8.60
C GLN A 13 -18.27 -9.67 7.99
N ASP A 14 -18.05 -8.61 8.77
CA ASP A 14 -17.38 -7.38 8.32
C ASP A 14 -15.89 -7.62 8.07
N ALA A 15 -15.24 -8.44 8.91
CA ALA A 15 -13.84 -8.85 8.74
C ALA A 15 -13.65 -9.74 7.50
N GLY A 16 -14.54 -10.72 7.25
CA GLY A 16 -14.49 -11.57 6.05
C GLY A 16 -14.69 -10.79 4.75
N MET A 17 -15.52 -9.73 4.76
CA MET A 17 -15.67 -8.81 3.63
C MET A 17 -14.42 -7.94 3.40
N ALA A 18 -13.70 -7.56 4.46
CA ALA A 18 -12.45 -6.80 4.34
C ALA A 18 -11.37 -7.61 3.62
N VAL A 19 -11.19 -8.89 3.97
CA VAL A 19 -10.20 -9.79 3.35
C VAL A 19 -10.44 -9.96 1.85
N SER A 20 -11.67 -10.21 1.42
CA SER A 20 -12.00 -10.37 -0.01
C SER A 20 -11.76 -9.08 -0.82
N LYS A 21 -11.80 -7.91 -0.17
CA LYS A 21 -11.60 -6.60 -0.78
C LYS A 21 -10.12 -6.25 -1.02
N LEU A 22 -9.18 -6.81 -0.28
CA LEU A 22 -7.75 -6.56 -0.51
C LEU A 22 -7.30 -6.91 -1.93
N GLY A 23 -7.98 -7.87 -2.55
CA GLY A 23 -7.79 -8.23 -3.96
C GLY A 23 -6.43 -8.86 -4.23
N PHE A 24 -5.79 -9.49 -3.24
CA PHE A 24 -4.51 -10.17 -3.41
C PHE A 24 -4.57 -11.30 -4.45
N ALA A 25 -5.68 -12.03 -4.51
CA ALA A 25 -5.87 -13.11 -5.48
C ALA A 25 -6.31 -12.63 -6.88
N LYS A 26 -6.60 -11.33 -7.06
CA LYS A 26 -7.03 -10.84 -8.37
C LYS A 26 -5.85 -10.81 -9.33
N PRO A 27 -5.98 -11.36 -10.54
CA PRO A 27 -4.94 -11.29 -11.54
C PRO A 27 -4.68 -9.84 -11.96
N VAL A 28 -3.44 -9.55 -12.28
CA VAL A 28 -3.03 -8.29 -12.90
C VAL A 28 -2.89 -8.58 -14.40
N PRO A 29 -3.56 -7.82 -15.28
CA PRO A 29 -3.48 -8.05 -16.71
C PRO A 29 -2.09 -7.73 -17.27
N ASP A 30 -1.79 -8.27 -18.44
CA ASP A 30 -0.54 -7.99 -19.16
C ASP A 30 -0.34 -6.49 -19.34
N SER A 31 0.89 -6.04 -19.17
CA SER A 31 1.31 -4.63 -19.14
C SER A 31 0.73 -3.79 -17.99
N GLY A 32 -0.17 -4.36 -17.21
CA GLY A 32 -0.78 -3.72 -16.07
C GLY A 32 0.10 -3.74 -14.83
N TYR A 33 -0.47 -3.23 -13.77
CA TYR A 33 0.20 -3.22 -12.47
C TYR A 33 -0.81 -3.23 -11.33
N ARG A 34 -0.33 -3.61 -10.15
CA ARG A 34 -1.01 -3.38 -8.88
C ARG A 34 0.01 -3.20 -7.78
N TRP A 35 -0.26 -2.24 -6.87
CA TRP A 35 0.49 -2.17 -5.62
C TRP A 35 -0.43 -1.96 -4.42
N TRP A 36 0.07 -2.36 -3.28
CA TRP A 36 -0.49 -2.06 -1.97
C TRP A 36 0.53 -1.22 -1.23
N TYR A 37 0.14 -0.03 -0.85
CA TYR A 37 0.96 0.94 -0.15
C TYR A 37 0.52 0.99 1.31
N ILE A 38 1.47 0.87 2.20
CA ILE A 38 1.30 0.97 3.65
C ILE A 38 2.35 1.92 4.18
N ASP A 39 1.97 2.91 4.96
CA ASP A 39 2.91 3.73 5.69
C ASP A 39 2.44 4.01 7.12
N GLY A 40 3.37 4.49 7.95
CA GLY A 40 3.08 4.92 9.30
C GLY A 40 4.24 5.67 9.92
N PHE A 41 3.91 6.46 10.93
CA PHE A 41 4.88 7.24 11.70
C PHE A 41 4.72 6.90 13.18
N SER A 42 5.84 6.89 13.91
CA SER A 42 5.80 6.71 15.35
C SER A 42 5.09 7.87 16.04
N GLU A 43 4.44 7.62 17.18
CA GLU A 43 3.80 8.67 18.01
C GLU A 43 4.76 9.81 18.37
N CYS A 44 6.05 9.53 18.50
CA CYS A 44 7.07 10.55 18.76
C CYS A 44 7.60 11.28 17.51
N GLY A 45 7.10 10.94 16.29
CA GLY A 45 7.50 11.53 15.01
C GLY A 45 8.94 11.21 14.55
N ARG A 46 9.70 10.38 15.31
CA ARG A 46 11.11 10.12 15.00
C ARG A 46 11.35 8.96 14.05
N PHE A 47 10.39 8.05 13.94
CA PHE A 47 10.49 6.86 13.11
C PHE A 47 9.33 6.81 12.13
N GLY A 48 9.55 6.16 11.01
CA GLY A 48 8.52 5.89 10.03
C GLY A 48 8.81 4.61 9.27
N VAL A 49 7.80 4.10 8.61
CA VAL A 49 7.92 2.97 7.68
C VAL A 49 7.07 3.22 6.45
N THR A 50 7.56 2.79 5.31
CA THR A 50 6.78 2.62 4.09
C THR A 50 7.00 1.19 3.59
N VAL A 51 5.91 0.48 3.31
CA VAL A 51 5.91 -0.83 2.66
C VAL A 51 5.07 -0.74 1.41
N ILE A 52 5.62 -1.16 0.27
CA ILE A 52 4.86 -1.24 -0.98
C ILE A 52 5.09 -2.60 -1.60
N ALA A 53 4.03 -3.39 -1.74
CA ALA A 53 4.07 -4.64 -2.47
C ALA A 53 3.62 -4.40 -3.91
N PHE A 54 4.44 -4.80 -4.88
CA PHE A 54 4.19 -4.62 -6.30
C PHE A 54 3.98 -5.94 -7.03
N ILE A 55 2.99 -5.95 -7.91
CA ILE A 55 2.87 -6.87 -9.05
C ILE A 55 2.91 -6.00 -10.30
N GLY A 56 3.91 -6.21 -11.17
CA GLY A 56 4.21 -5.27 -12.25
C GLY A 56 4.77 -3.97 -11.72
N SER A 57 5.96 -4.01 -11.10
CA SER A 57 6.56 -2.84 -10.44
C SER A 57 6.74 -1.68 -11.43
N VAL A 58 5.96 -0.61 -11.22
CA VAL A 58 5.99 0.59 -12.08
C VAL A 58 7.30 1.37 -11.99
N PHE A 59 8.08 1.14 -10.94
CA PHE A 59 9.40 1.76 -10.76
C PHE A 59 10.54 0.88 -11.29
N SER A 60 10.24 -0.29 -11.87
CA SER A 60 11.24 -1.21 -12.39
C SER A 60 11.65 -0.84 -13.80
N PRO A 61 12.94 -0.50 -14.03
CA PRO A 61 13.47 -0.36 -15.39
C PRO A 61 13.49 -1.70 -16.14
N TYR A 62 13.47 -2.83 -15.43
CA TYR A 62 13.43 -4.16 -16.04
C TYR A 62 12.05 -4.46 -16.59
N TYR A 63 10.97 -4.15 -15.84
CA TYR A 63 9.61 -4.30 -16.33
C TYR A 63 9.33 -3.39 -17.51
N PHE A 64 9.76 -2.12 -17.45
CA PHE A 64 9.69 -1.20 -18.59
C PHE A 64 10.35 -1.79 -19.83
N ARG A 65 11.60 -2.29 -19.72
CA ARG A 65 12.33 -2.88 -20.86
C ARG A 65 11.72 -4.19 -21.34
N ALA A 66 11.15 -5.02 -20.46
CA ALA A 66 10.46 -6.26 -20.81
C ALA A 66 9.26 -5.95 -21.70
N ARG A 67 8.40 -5.00 -21.30
CA ARG A 67 7.28 -4.55 -22.11
C ARG A 67 7.70 -4.04 -23.49
N GLN A 68 8.80 -3.29 -23.59
CA GLN A 68 9.35 -2.84 -24.88
C GLN A 68 9.77 -3.99 -25.80
N ARG A 69 10.02 -5.18 -25.26
CA ARG A 69 10.40 -6.40 -26.01
C ARG A 69 9.23 -7.35 -26.23
N GLY A 70 8.02 -6.98 -25.80
CA GLY A 70 6.81 -7.80 -25.92
C GLY A 70 6.57 -8.78 -24.75
N ASP A 71 7.43 -8.80 -23.73
CA ASP A 71 7.16 -9.54 -22.49
C ASP A 71 6.38 -8.64 -21.53
N CYS A 72 5.08 -8.83 -21.52
CA CYS A 72 4.13 -7.98 -20.81
C CYS A 72 3.67 -8.55 -19.47
N SER A 73 4.21 -9.68 -19.01
CA SER A 73 3.76 -10.37 -17.80
C SER A 73 4.17 -9.62 -16.52
N PRO A 74 3.20 -9.02 -15.78
CA PRO A 74 3.51 -8.27 -14.55
C PRO A 74 4.01 -9.17 -13.42
N THR A 75 3.66 -10.45 -13.43
CA THR A 75 4.07 -11.40 -12.39
C THR A 75 5.56 -11.73 -12.44
N ASN A 76 6.24 -11.48 -13.57
CA ASN A 76 7.70 -11.60 -13.67
C ASN A 76 8.46 -10.42 -13.04
N HIS A 77 7.73 -9.42 -12.56
CA HIS A 77 8.27 -8.17 -12.01
C HIS A 77 7.59 -7.80 -10.70
N VAL A 78 7.78 -8.64 -9.68
CA VAL A 78 7.19 -8.45 -8.36
C VAL A 78 8.25 -8.02 -7.35
N SER A 79 7.89 -7.18 -6.40
CA SER A 79 8.80 -6.74 -5.35
C SER A 79 8.08 -6.32 -4.08
N LEU A 80 8.77 -6.45 -2.94
CA LEU A 80 8.41 -5.76 -1.71
C LEU A 80 9.43 -4.62 -1.49
N ASN A 81 8.97 -3.39 -1.61
CA ASN A 81 9.73 -2.20 -1.27
C ASN A 81 9.49 -1.87 0.21
N VAL A 82 10.54 -1.76 1.00
CA VAL A 82 10.48 -1.42 2.42
C VAL A 82 11.45 -0.28 2.71
N ILE A 83 10.94 0.77 3.32
CA ILE A 83 11.76 1.89 3.80
C ILE A 83 11.51 2.03 5.30
N LEU A 84 12.55 1.93 6.09
CA LEU A 84 12.55 2.27 7.49
C LEU A 84 13.22 3.62 7.65
N TYR A 85 12.48 4.60 8.16
CA TYR A 85 12.99 5.94 8.48
C TYR A 85 13.37 6.01 9.95
N GLY A 86 14.48 6.65 10.24
CA GLY A 86 14.94 6.85 11.61
C GLY A 86 15.92 8.03 11.72
N PRO A 87 16.16 8.55 12.94
CA PRO A 87 16.93 9.75 13.15
C PRO A 87 18.40 9.62 12.75
N GLU A 88 18.96 8.42 12.83
CA GLU A 88 20.38 8.20 12.53
C GLU A 88 20.58 7.71 11.10
N LYS A 89 19.74 6.76 10.64
CA LYS A 89 19.90 6.12 9.33
C LYS A 89 18.60 5.51 8.85
N SER A 90 18.23 5.84 7.63
CA SER A 90 17.18 5.12 6.90
C SER A 90 17.71 3.84 6.26
N ARG A 91 16.82 2.85 6.10
CA ARG A 91 17.11 1.61 5.40
C ARG A 91 16.10 1.42 4.28
N TRP A 92 16.60 1.10 3.11
CA TRP A 92 15.78 0.87 1.93
C TRP A 92 16.06 -0.49 1.33
N CYS A 93 14.99 -1.24 1.08
CA CYS A 93 14.99 -2.55 0.44
C CYS A 93 14.04 -2.52 -0.75
N MET A 94 14.49 -3.01 -1.89
CA MET A 94 13.65 -3.30 -3.04
C MET A 94 14.34 -4.37 -3.88
N THR A 95 13.88 -5.61 -3.75
CA THR A 95 14.39 -6.73 -4.53
C THR A 95 13.31 -7.18 -5.50
N GLU A 96 13.55 -6.96 -6.78
CA GLU A 96 12.66 -7.47 -7.83
C GLU A 96 12.85 -8.97 -8.02
N ARG A 97 11.74 -9.68 -8.18
CA ARG A 97 11.68 -11.14 -8.33
C ARG A 97 10.74 -11.52 -9.45
N GLY A 98 10.93 -12.71 -10.01
CA GLY A 98 10.05 -13.29 -11.02
C GLY A 98 8.86 -14.02 -10.41
N GLN A 99 8.00 -14.53 -11.27
CA GLN A 99 6.74 -15.21 -10.95
C GLN A 99 6.89 -16.37 -9.95
N GLN A 100 8.00 -17.09 -9.98
CA GLN A 100 8.26 -18.21 -9.06
C GLN A 100 8.35 -17.76 -7.59
N ALA A 101 8.56 -16.47 -7.33
CA ALA A 101 8.61 -15.91 -5.98
C ALA A 101 7.25 -15.34 -5.53
N LEU A 102 6.23 -15.38 -6.40
CA LEU A 102 4.91 -14.82 -6.11
C LEU A 102 3.92 -15.93 -5.73
N THR A 103 3.23 -15.73 -4.60
CA THR A 103 2.03 -16.51 -4.27
C THR A 103 0.90 -15.55 -3.90
N GLN A 104 -0.19 -15.66 -4.64
CA GLN A 104 -1.42 -14.88 -4.42
C GLN A 104 -2.51 -15.79 -3.84
N ARG A 105 -3.03 -15.42 -2.68
CA ARG A 105 -4.19 -16.04 -2.02
C ARG A 105 -5.22 -14.97 -1.71
N SER A 106 -6.43 -15.35 -1.39
CA SER A 106 -7.47 -14.39 -0.98
C SER A 106 -7.07 -13.58 0.26
N ASP A 107 -6.34 -14.22 1.19
CA ASP A 107 -5.92 -13.68 2.48
C ASP A 107 -4.44 -13.32 2.56
N ALA A 108 -3.62 -13.61 1.52
CA ALA A 108 -2.18 -13.38 1.58
C ALA A 108 -1.56 -13.08 0.22
N LEU A 109 -0.60 -12.16 0.24
CA LEU A 109 0.33 -11.88 -0.86
C LEU A 109 1.74 -12.19 -0.37
N ILE A 110 2.38 -13.19 -0.97
CA ILE A 110 3.74 -13.63 -0.63
C ILE A 110 4.66 -13.26 -1.79
N ILE A 111 5.74 -12.54 -1.50
CA ILE A 111 6.76 -12.13 -2.47
C ILE A 111 8.13 -12.53 -1.92
N GLY A 112 8.67 -13.63 -2.44
CA GLY A 112 9.90 -14.21 -1.93
C GLY A 112 9.79 -14.62 -0.47
N PRO A 113 10.69 -14.16 0.43
CA PRO A 113 10.65 -14.49 1.84
C PRO A 113 9.70 -13.61 2.66
N SER A 114 9.13 -12.57 2.06
CA SER A 114 8.26 -11.59 2.73
C SER A 114 6.80 -11.83 2.38
N GLN A 115 5.88 -11.38 3.23
CA GLN A 115 4.45 -11.55 3.00
C GLN A 115 3.62 -10.41 3.62
N ILE A 116 2.45 -10.18 3.02
CA ILE A 116 1.36 -9.39 3.59
C ILE A 116 0.17 -10.34 3.75
N ARG A 117 -0.34 -10.48 4.96
CA ARG A 117 -1.48 -11.33 5.27
C ARG A 117 -2.62 -10.49 5.86
N ALA A 118 -3.83 -10.74 5.41
CA ALA A 118 -5.02 -10.22 6.04
C ALA A 118 -5.25 -10.89 7.39
N THR A 119 -5.66 -10.11 8.38
CA THR A 119 -6.09 -10.57 9.71
C THR A 119 -7.53 -10.13 9.96
N GLU A 120 -8.11 -10.55 11.06
CA GLU A 120 -9.46 -10.12 11.47
C GLU A 120 -9.55 -8.59 11.67
N SER A 121 -8.45 -7.95 12.08
CA SER A 121 -8.40 -6.52 12.41
C SER A 121 -7.54 -5.67 11.48
N GLY A 122 -7.04 -6.22 10.35
CA GLY A 122 -6.19 -5.46 9.46
C GLY A 122 -5.19 -6.30 8.68
N LEU A 123 -3.89 -5.98 8.77
CA LEU A 123 -2.80 -6.64 8.05
C LEU A 123 -1.68 -7.05 9.00
N ALA A 124 -1.09 -8.21 8.77
CA ALA A 124 0.20 -8.62 9.32
C ALA A 124 1.21 -8.74 8.18
N ILE A 125 2.35 -8.08 8.33
CA ILE A 125 3.40 -8.03 7.32
C ILE A 125 4.67 -8.60 7.92
N THR A 126 5.18 -9.68 7.33
CA THR A 126 6.51 -10.22 7.65
C THR A 126 7.50 -9.66 6.64
N VAL A 127 8.51 -8.98 7.12
CA VAL A 127 9.60 -8.44 6.31
C VAL A 127 10.85 -9.30 6.49
N GLU A 128 11.38 -9.79 5.36
CA GLU A 128 12.63 -10.53 5.32
C GLU A 128 13.39 -10.12 4.04
N GLU A 129 14.02 -8.94 4.08
CA GLU A 129 14.61 -8.31 2.92
C GLU A 129 16.08 -7.92 3.15
N ARG A 130 16.71 -7.40 2.10
CA ARG A 130 18.07 -6.86 2.16
C ARG A 130 18.12 -5.46 1.55
N THR A 131 18.90 -4.58 2.17
CA THR A 131 19.08 -3.21 1.66
C THR A 131 19.78 -3.19 0.32
N SER A 132 19.39 -2.28 -0.55
CA SER A 132 20.10 -1.96 -1.79
C SER A 132 20.97 -0.72 -1.56
N PRO A 133 22.26 -0.70 -1.99
CA PRO A 133 23.04 -1.81 -2.59
C PRO A 133 23.79 -2.69 -1.55
N TRP A 134 23.75 -2.36 -0.25
CA TRP A 134 24.69 -2.88 0.75
C TRP A 134 24.37 -4.28 1.27
N GLY A 135 23.20 -4.85 0.92
CA GLY A 135 22.82 -6.20 1.30
C GLY A 135 22.58 -6.43 2.80
N GLN A 136 22.44 -5.39 3.61
CA GLN A 136 22.15 -5.52 5.03
C GLN A 136 20.76 -6.09 5.24
N ARG A 137 20.63 -7.05 6.16
CA ARG A 137 19.33 -7.68 6.47
C ARG A 137 18.38 -6.66 7.10
N VAL A 138 17.13 -6.71 6.63
CA VAL A 138 15.99 -6.00 7.22
C VAL A 138 14.91 -7.04 7.47
N SER A 139 14.63 -7.32 8.73
CA SER A 139 13.67 -8.35 9.11
C SER A 139 12.85 -7.97 10.33
N GLY A 140 11.61 -8.41 10.38
CA GLY A 140 10.68 -8.20 11.49
C GLY A 140 9.23 -8.27 11.05
N GLU A 141 8.36 -7.86 11.96
CA GLU A 141 6.91 -7.90 11.83
C GLU A 141 6.33 -6.50 11.91
N ILE A 142 5.32 -6.24 11.08
CA ILE A 142 4.55 -5.00 11.07
C ILE A 142 3.08 -5.38 11.10
N ASN A 143 2.37 -4.90 12.12
CA ASN A 143 0.94 -5.12 12.27
C ASN A 143 0.19 -3.82 12.04
N VAL A 144 -0.76 -3.82 11.12
CA VAL A 144 -1.63 -2.66 10.84
C VAL A 144 -3.04 -3.00 11.24
N ARG A 145 -3.67 -2.16 12.04
CA ARG A 145 -5.04 -2.33 12.50
C ARG A 145 -5.91 -1.18 12.00
N PHE A 146 -7.08 -1.51 11.50
CA PHE A 146 -8.09 -0.54 11.10
C PHE A 146 -9.50 -1.09 11.36
N ASN A 147 -10.40 -0.22 11.77
CA ASN A 147 -11.77 -0.60 12.11
C ASN A 147 -12.62 -0.86 10.86
N ARG A 148 -12.27 -0.20 9.75
CA ARG A 148 -13.05 -0.23 8.52
C ARG A 148 -12.14 -0.13 7.30
N ALA A 149 -12.42 -0.96 6.29
CA ALA A 149 -11.88 -0.78 4.95
C ALA A 149 -12.86 0.05 4.11
N SER A 150 -12.35 1.08 3.42
CA SER A 150 -13.12 1.88 2.47
C SER A 150 -13.63 0.99 1.32
N GLN A 151 -14.75 1.38 0.74
CA GLN A 151 -15.30 0.76 -0.47
C GLN A 151 -15.13 1.66 -1.70
N GLU A 152 -14.70 2.90 -1.47
CA GLU A 152 -14.55 3.91 -2.51
C GLU A 152 -13.28 3.68 -3.32
N CYS A 153 -13.41 3.67 -4.63
CA CYS A 153 -12.30 3.53 -5.58
C CYS A 153 -12.42 4.65 -6.62
N PHE A 154 -11.34 5.37 -6.83
CA PHE A 154 -11.31 6.58 -7.65
C PHE A 154 -10.59 6.31 -8.96
N GLN A 155 -11.25 6.63 -10.06
CA GLN A 155 -10.65 6.60 -11.39
C GLN A 155 -9.73 7.80 -11.56
N LEU A 156 -8.50 7.58 -12.02
CA LEU A 156 -7.46 8.60 -12.14
C LEU A 156 -7.25 9.10 -13.57
N ASP A 157 -7.81 8.43 -14.57
CA ASP A 157 -7.74 8.78 -16.00
C ASP A 157 -9.12 8.75 -16.64
N GLN A 158 -9.24 9.24 -17.86
CA GLN A 158 -10.54 9.27 -18.56
C GLN A 158 -10.94 7.90 -19.12
N GLU A 159 -9.95 7.09 -19.50
CA GLU A 159 -10.16 5.78 -20.14
C GLU A 159 -10.49 4.68 -19.12
N GLY A 160 -10.29 4.92 -17.82
CA GLY A 160 -10.56 3.92 -16.77
C GLY A 160 -9.48 2.84 -16.69
N HIS A 161 -8.26 3.16 -17.10
CA HIS A 161 -7.13 2.24 -16.99
C HIS A 161 -6.43 2.32 -15.65
N HIS A 162 -6.57 3.43 -14.91
CA HIS A 162 -5.84 3.69 -13.69
C HIS A 162 -6.78 4.04 -12.55
N TRP A 163 -6.64 3.34 -11.42
CA TRP A 163 -7.51 3.46 -10.26
C TRP A 163 -6.70 3.55 -8.97
N TRP A 164 -7.21 4.32 -8.04
CA TRP A 164 -6.70 4.44 -6.69
C TRP A 164 -7.78 4.13 -5.67
N TRP A 165 -7.41 3.37 -4.68
CA TRP A 165 -8.30 2.92 -3.62
C TRP A 165 -7.70 3.22 -2.25
N PRO A 166 -8.12 4.28 -1.54
CA PRO A 166 -7.76 4.55 -0.14
C PRO A 166 -8.41 3.50 0.76
N LEU A 167 -7.74 2.39 0.96
CA LEU A 167 -8.26 1.18 1.56
C LEU A 167 -8.54 1.33 3.05
N ALA A 168 -7.57 1.85 3.81
CA ALA A 168 -7.68 2.15 5.23
C ALA A 168 -6.93 3.44 5.56
N PRO A 169 -7.54 4.60 5.27
CA PRO A 169 -6.89 5.90 5.51
C PRO A 169 -6.74 6.24 6.99
N ILE A 170 -7.55 5.63 7.85
CA ILE A 170 -7.43 5.72 9.31
C ILE A 170 -7.05 4.35 9.83
N ALA A 171 -5.78 4.19 10.21
CA ALA A 171 -5.20 2.96 10.71
C ALA A 171 -4.19 3.24 11.82
N ASN A 172 -3.82 2.20 12.55
CA ASN A 172 -2.73 2.20 13.50
C ASN A 172 -1.72 1.11 13.13
N ILE A 173 -0.45 1.37 13.39
CA ILE A 173 0.64 0.46 13.09
C ILE A 173 1.46 0.15 14.33
N GLU A 174 1.88 -1.10 14.43
CA GLU A 174 2.88 -1.56 15.38
C GLU A 174 4.01 -2.20 14.58
N VAL A 175 5.21 -1.66 14.74
CA VAL A 175 6.42 -2.09 14.04
C VAL A 175 7.35 -2.72 15.05
N THR A 176 7.75 -3.97 14.82
CA THR A 176 8.72 -4.71 15.62
C THR A 176 9.73 -5.34 14.69
N MET A 177 10.89 -4.72 14.58
CA MET A 177 11.96 -5.18 13.71
C MET A 177 13.07 -5.85 14.52
N ASP A 178 13.56 -6.99 14.04
CA ASP A 178 14.74 -7.67 14.58
C ASP A 178 16.03 -7.05 14.02
N ARG A 179 15.99 -6.67 12.74
CA ARG A 179 17.11 -6.09 12.00
C ARG A 179 16.67 -4.90 11.14
N PRO A 180 17.04 -3.67 11.52
CA PRO A 180 17.67 -3.24 12.78
C PRO A 180 16.70 -3.48 13.97
N ALA A 181 17.22 -3.71 15.16
CA ALA A 181 16.38 -3.82 16.36
C ALA A 181 15.66 -2.49 16.60
N LEU A 182 14.33 -2.51 16.45
CA LEU A 182 13.50 -1.30 16.46
C LEU A 182 12.06 -1.69 16.80
N SER A 183 11.45 -0.98 17.75
CA SER A 183 10.03 -1.17 18.04
C SER A 183 9.35 0.17 18.31
N TRP A 184 8.19 0.39 17.69
CA TRP A 184 7.37 1.58 17.87
C TRP A 184 5.93 1.34 17.36
N ARG A 185 5.05 2.26 17.68
CA ARG A 185 3.67 2.29 17.22
C ARG A 185 3.24 3.72 16.87
N GLY A 186 2.15 3.85 16.11
CA GLY A 186 1.58 5.14 15.76
C GLY A 186 0.50 5.09 14.69
N PRO A 187 0.08 6.24 14.14
CA PRO A 187 -0.90 6.31 13.06
C PRO A 187 -0.33 5.75 11.77
N ALA A 188 -1.23 5.17 10.96
CA ALA A 188 -0.91 4.54 9.69
C ALA A 188 -1.97 4.80 8.62
N TYR A 189 -1.62 4.41 7.41
CA TYR A 189 -2.43 4.52 6.22
C TYR A 189 -2.21 3.31 5.30
N VAL A 190 -3.27 2.91 4.60
CA VAL A 190 -3.20 1.83 3.61
C VAL A 190 -3.98 2.22 2.37
N ASP A 191 -3.37 2.06 1.19
CA ASP A 191 -4.06 2.16 -0.09
C ASP A 191 -3.64 1.06 -1.09
N SER A 192 -4.29 1.06 -2.24
CA SER A 192 -3.91 0.25 -3.38
C SER A 192 -4.15 1.02 -4.66
N ASN A 193 -3.20 0.99 -5.57
CA ASN A 193 -3.40 1.40 -6.95
C ASN A 193 -3.39 0.19 -7.87
N LEU A 194 -4.16 0.29 -8.92
CA LEU A 194 -4.22 -0.74 -9.95
C LEU A 194 -4.36 -0.09 -11.33
N GLY A 195 -3.76 -0.72 -12.31
CA GLY A 195 -3.85 -0.30 -13.70
C GLY A 195 -3.89 -1.48 -14.66
N THR A 196 -4.67 -1.33 -15.72
CA THR A 196 -4.77 -2.29 -16.83
C THR A 196 -3.84 -1.93 -18.00
N ALA A 197 -3.14 -0.80 -17.89
CA ALA A 197 -2.17 -0.30 -18.85
C ALA A 197 -0.91 0.21 -18.11
N PRO A 198 0.22 0.39 -18.80
CA PRO A 198 1.41 0.98 -18.23
C PRO A 198 1.14 2.40 -17.68
N VAL A 199 1.64 2.70 -16.49
CA VAL A 199 1.41 4.01 -15.85
C VAL A 199 1.93 5.16 -16.71
N GLU A 200 3.03 4.96 -17.42
CA GLU A 200 3.64 5.94 -18.32
C GLU A 200 2.83 6.22 -19.58
N HIS A 201 1.82 5.42 -19.89
CA HIS A 201 0.89 5.71 -20.99
C HIS A 201 -0.22 6.67 -20.57
N GLY A 202 -0.63 6.62 -19.31
CA GLY A 202 -1.67 7.49 -18.77
C GLY A 202 -1.15 8.80 -18.21
N PHE A 203 0.01 8.78 -17.55
CA PHE A 203 0.49 9.89 -16.73
C PHE A 203 1.82 10.47 -17.21
N ASN A 204 1.96 11.79 -17.17
CA ASN A 204 3.24 12.50 -17.25
C ASN A 204 3.87 12.60 -15.85
N ALA A 205 3.05 12.86 -14.84
CA ALA A 205 3.45 12.96 -13.45
C ALA A 205 2.22 12.75 -12.55
N TRP A 206 2.47 12.42 -11.29
CA TRP A 206 1.47 12.49 -10.23
C TRP A 206 2.11 12.97 -8.94
N ASN A 207 1.31 13.63 -8.12
CA ASN A 207 1.64 13.99 -6.75
C ASN A 207 0.60 13.36 -5.83
N TRP A 208 1.04 12.83 -4.72
CA TRP A 208 0.19 12.31 -3.67
C TRP A 208 0.71 12.77 -2.32
N CYS A 209 -0.17 13.24 -1.49
CA CYS A 209 0.16 13.56 -0.11
C CYS A 209 -1.03 13.27 0.81
N ARG A 210 -0.73 13.05 2.06
CA ARG A 210 -1.71 12.91 3.12
C ARG A 210 -1.26 13.59 4.41
N GLY A 211 -2.21 14.03 5.20
CA GLY A 211 -1.99 14.56 6.53
C GLY A 211 -3.08 14.11 7.50
N HIS A 212 -2.75 14.05 8.78
CA HIS A 212 -3.73 13.89 9.84
C HIS A 212 -3.90 15.23 10.57
N SER A 213 -5.15 15.62 10.81
CA SER A 213 -5.46 16.75 11.65
C SER A 213 -5.32 16.38 13.14
N SER A 214 -5.32 17.40 14.01
CA SER A 214 -5.35 17.21 15.47
C SER A 214 -6.59 16.46 15.95
N ASP A 215 -7.68 16.52 15.18
CA ASP A 215 -8.96 15.90 15.50
C ASP A 215 -9.03 14.43 15.07
N GLY A 216 -7.96 13.94 14.41
CA GLY A 216 -7.82 12.56 13.95
C GLY A 216 -8.38 12.30 12.56
N ASP A 217 -8.84 13.33 11.84
CA ASP A 217 -9.23 13.22 10.44
C ASP A 217 -7.99 13.05 9.55
N CYS A 218 -8.16 12.42 8.39
CA CYS A 218 -7.14 12.30 7.36
C CYS A 218 -7.55 13.11 6.13
N GLU A 219 -6.65 13.95 5.64
CA GLU A 219 -6.81 14.64 4.35
C GLU A 219 -5.83 14.04 3.35
N ILE A 220 -6.32 13.79 2.13
CA ILE A 220 -5.54 13.19 1.06
C ILE A 220 -5.74 14.00 -0.21
N HIS A 221 -4.64 14.30 -0.90
CA HIS A 221 -4.63 14.94 -2.20
C HIS A 221 -3.87 14.06 -3.20
N TYR A 222 -4.52 13.78 -4.32
CA TYR A 222 -3.95 13.02 -5.42
C TYR A 222 -4.14 13.80 -6.71
N ASP A 223 -3.05 14.32 -7.27
CA ASP A 223 -3.05 15.11 -8.50
C ASP A 223 -2.33 14.33 -9.60
N VAL A 224 -2.96 14.21 -10.75
CA VAL A 224 -2.40 13.50 -11.90
C VAL A 224 -2.35 14.44 -13.09
N GLN A 225 -1.18 14.55 -13.71
CA GLN A 225 -1.00 15.19 -15.02
C GLN A 225 -1.15 14.14 -16.11
N LEU A 226 -2.23 14.20 -16.87
CA LEU A 226 -2.55 13.22 -17.89
C LEU A 226 -1.67 13.39 -19.15
N ARG A 227 -1.25 12.28 -19.73
CA ARG A 227 -0.42 12.30 -20.95
C ARG A 227 -1.18 12.85 -22.17
N GLY A 228 -2.48 12.62 -22.23
CA GLY A 228 -3.38 13.18 -23.26
C GLY A 228 -3.68 14.69 -23.09
N GLY A 229 -3.15 15.31 -22.05
CA GLY A 229 -3.41 16.70 -21.65
C GLY A 229 -4.47 16.79 -20.55
N GLY A 230 -4.40 17.86 -19.78
CA GLY A 230 -5.27 18.11 -18.63
C GLY A 230 -4.76 17.47 -17.33
N GLU A 231 -5.53 17.68 -16.28
CA GLU A 231 -5.22 17.24 -14.93
C GLU A 231 -6.43 16.55 -14.31
N LYS A 232 -6.19 15.59 -13.45
CA LYS A 232 -7.19 14.96 -12.59
C LYS A 232 -6.79 15.18 -11.14
N GLN A 233 -7.68 15.77 -10.36
CA GLN A 233 -7.48 16.00 -8.93
C GLN A 233 -8.52 15.21 -8.15
N VAL A 234 -8.07 14.54 -7.09
CA VAL A 234 -8.91 13.88 -6.11
C VAL A 234 -8.48 14.40 -4.74
N SER A 235 -9.38 15.08 -4.04
CA SER A 235 -9.16 15.56 -2.68
C SER A 235 -10.22 14.94 -1.77
N LEU A 236 -9.77 14.27 -0.72
CA LEU A 236 -10.63 13.57 0.21
C LEU A 236 -10.37 14.10 1.63
N ARG A 237 -11.45 14.25 2.38
CA ARG A 237 -11.41 14.33 3.83
C ARG A 237 -12.08 13.09 4.40
N ILE A 238 -11.38 12.39 5.25
CA ILE A 238 -11.84 11.17 5.90
C ILE A 238 -11.87 11.46 7.39
N ASP A 239 -13.03 11.31 8.01
CA ASP A 239 -13.15 11.50 9.44
C ASP A 239 -12.48 10.37 10.23
N ARG A 240 -12.32 10.57 11.54
CA ARG A 240 -11.71 9.59 12.45
C ARG A 240 -12.41 8.23 12.48
N ASP A 241 -13.66 8.15 12.01
CA ASP A 241 -14.44 6.91 11.91
C ASP A 241 -14.24 6.21 10.55
N GLY A 242 -13.43 6.82 9.66
CA GLY A 242 -13.10 6.31 8.33
C GLY A 242 -14.16 6.57 7.26
N MET A 243 -15.03 7.57 7.48
CA MET A 243 -16.02 7.99 6.49
C MET A 243 -15.46 9.07 5.59
N ILE A 244 -15.56 8.88 4.28
CA ILE A 244 -15.18 9.85 3.26
C ILE A 244 -16.28 10.93 3.18
N GLN A 245 -15.86 12.21 3.25
CA GLN A 245 -16.70 13.39 3.17
C GLN A 245 -16.48 14.14 1.87
#